data_2a59ecf28e53819e57f677ba7b970f0a
#
_entry.id   2a59ecf28e53819e57f677ba7b970f0a
#
_cell.length_a   1.000
_cell.length_b   1.000
_cell.length_c   1.000
_cell.angle_alpha   90.00
_cell.angle_beta   90.00
_cell.angle_gamma   90.00
#
_symmetry.space_group_name_H-M   'P 1'
#
loop_
_entity.id
_entity.type
_entity.pdbx_description
1 polymer ?
#
loop_
_entity_poly.entity_id
_entity_poly.type
_entity_poly.pdbx_seq_one_letter_code
_entity_poly.pdbx_strand_id
1 'polypeptide(L)'
;MASHTRFLTVPLTAQLRTARRMRRPKSHNAKSGQGHILDMVSIRERPAEIEDRAVPGHWEGDLLTGANDTHIATLVERNTRFTMLVKISRKDTTTVVAALAKQIGKLPEELRRSLTWDQGKEMHAHKRFTVATNVQVYFCDPRSPWQRGSNENTNGLLRQYLPRGADFSRISQSYLNAIAMRLNQRPRKTLGFETPADKLQAVLH
;
A
#
# COMPACT_ATOMS: atom_id res chain seq x y z
N MET A 1 10.98 42.58 -39.60
CA MET A 1 9.90 41.97 -38.81
C MET A 1 10.49 40.75 -38.07
N ALA A 2 10.76 40.91 -36.80
CA ALA A 2 11.35 39.83 -35.96
C ALA A 2 10.22 39.04 -35.27
N SER A 3 10.05 37.78 -35.68
CA SER A 3 9.08 36.88 -35.05
C SER A 3 9.60 36.44 -33.67
N HIS A 4 8.94 36.89 -32.60
CA HIS A 4 9.20 36.43 -31.25
C HIS A 4 8.57 35.04 -31.07
N THR A 5 9.38 34.01 -31.15
CA THR A 5 8.96 32.67 -30.75
C THR A 5 8.83 32.63 -29.21
N ARG A 6 7.61 32.70 -28.69
CA ARG A 6 7.31 32.46 -27.26
C ARG A 6 7.55 31.01 -26.97
N PHE A 7 8.68 30.71 -26.34
CA PHE A 7 8.87 29.42 -25.67
C PHE A 7 7.92 29.36 -24.46
N LEU A 8 6.90 28.50 -24.53
CA LEU A 8 6.05 28.18 -23.39
C LEU A 8 6.91 27.40 -22.39
N THR A 9 7.50 28.07 -21.44
CA THR A 9 8.21 27.45 -20.33
C THR A 9 7.18 26.81 -19.40
N VAL A 10 7.02 25.49 -19.52
CA VAL A 10 6.24 24.71 -18.55
C VAL A 10 6.93 24.82 -17.19
N PRO A 11 6.24 25.31 -16.15
CA PRO A 11 6.87 25.48 -14.85
C PRO A 11 7.37 24.14 -14.33
N LEU A 12 8.60 24.10 -13.79
CA LEU A 12 9.24 22.91 -13.21
C LEU A 12 8.34 22.15 -12.21
N THR A 13 7.42 22.86 -11.55
CA THR A 13 6.43 22.26 -10.64
C THR A 13 5.45 21.32 -11.33
N ALA A 14 5.21 21.44 -12.63
CA ALA A 14 4.35 20.54 -13.41
C ALA A 14 5.03 19.17 -13.64
N GLN A 15 6.36 19.11 -13.54
CA GLN A 15 7.15 17.88 -13.67
C GLN A 15 7.30 17.12 -12.33
N LEU A 16 6.93 17.74 -11.21
CA LEU A 16 6.98 17.10 -9.90
C LEU A 16 5.79 16.14 -9.73
N ARG A 17 6.05 14.96 -9.19
CA ARG A 17 5.02 13.93 -8.90
C ARG A 17 3.81 14.46 -8.13
N THR A 18 3.97 15.52 -7.35
CA THR A 18 2.92 16.11 -6.51
C THR A 18 2.37 17.43 -7.04
N ALA A 19 2.97 18.02 -8.09
CA ALA A 19 2.63 19.35 -8.64
C ALA A 19 2.48 20.47 -7.58
N ARG A 20 3.11 20.33 -6.40
CA ARG A 20 2.97 21.29 -5.29
C ARG A 20 4.15 22.25 -5.24
N ARG A 21 3.87 23.55 -5.24
CA ARG A 21 4.86 24.62 -5.06
C ARG A 21 5.53 24.64 -3.70
N MET A 22 4.83 24.19 -2.65
CA MET A 22 5.32 24.25 -1.27
C MET A 22 4.79 23.08 -0.45
N ARG A 23 5.64 22.54 0.42
CA ARG A 23 5.24 21.53 1.41
C ARG A 23 4.46 22.21 2.51
N ARG A 24 3.14 22.00 2.58
CA ARG A 24 2.33 22.52 3.69
C ARG A 24 2.71 21.78 4.98
N PRO A 25 2.88 22.49 6.12
CA PRO A 25 3.02 21.85 7.41
C PRO A 25 1.77 21.02 7.69
N LYS A 26 1.93 19.84 8.31
CA LYS A 26 0.80 19.02 8.75
C LYS A 26 0.08 19.82 9.86
N SER A 27 -1.15 20.25 9.61
CA SER A 27 -1.95 20.94 10.63
C SER A 27 -2.17 20.04 11.84
N HIS A 28 -2.04 20.59 13.03
CA HIS A 28 -2.17 19.91 14.33
C HIS A 28 -3.62 19.57 14.73
N ASN A 29 -4.52 19.35 13.79
CA ASN A 29 -5.88 18.93 14.11
C ASN A 29 -5.91 17.41 14.40
N ALA A 30 -5.44 17.06 15.59
CA ALA A 30 -5.71 15.77 16.20
C ALA A 30 -7.18 15.74 16.67
N LYS A 31 -8.12 15.33 15.83
CA LYS A 31 -9.41 14.85 16.31
C LYS A 31 -9.14 13.51 17.03
N SER A 32 -9.05 13.58 18.36
CA SER A 32 -9.07 12.45 19.28
C SER A 32 -10.47 11.82 19.26
N GLY A 33 -10.74 10.97 18.30
CA GLY A 33 -12.05 10.33 18.11
C GLY A 33 -11.94 9.03 17.30
N GLN A 34 -10.75 8.51 17.12
CA GLN A 34 -10.56 7.17 16.56
C GLN A 34 -10.81 6.17 17.69
N GLY A 35 -11.90 5.39 17.57
CA GLY A 35 -12.17 4.30 18.46
C GLY A 35 -10.96 3.37 18.53
N HIS A 36 -10.59 2.95 19.74
CA HIS A 36 -9.46 2.06 19.98
C HIS A 36 -9.74 0.70 19.34
N ILE A 37 -8.79 0.16 18.56
CA ILE A 37 -8.87 -1.22 18.07
C ILE A 37 -8.59 -2.14 19.25
N LEU A 38 -9.58 -2.95 19.62
CA LEU A 38 -9.45 -3.88 20.74
C LEU A 38 -8.41 -4.97 20.43
N ASP A 39 -7.59 -5.30 21.43
CA ASP A 39 -6.55 -6.35 21.35
C ASP A 39 -5.59 -6.18 20.16
N MET A 40 -5.28 -4.94 19.84
CA MET A 40 -4.32 -4.55 18.83
C MET A 40 -2.91 -4.97 19.25
N VAL A 41 -2.21 -5.73 18.40
CA VAL A 41 -0.78 -6.03 18.59
C VAL A 41 0.04 -4.90 17.99
N SER A 42 0.86 -4.26 18.81
CA SER A 42 1.71 -3.16 18.38
C SER A 42 2.82 -3.65 17.44
N ILE A 43 3.22 -2.79 16.49
CA ILE A 43 4.40 -3.05 15.66
C ILE A 43 5.68 -3.24 16.50
N ARG A 44 5.71 -2.72 17.73
CA ARG A 44 6.85 -2.85 18.65
C ARG A 44 6.98 -4.28 19.21
N GLU A 45 5.90 -5.05 19.19
CA GLU A 45 5.87 -6.46 19.58
C GLU A 45 6.27 -7.40 18.43
N ARG A 46 6.53 -6.82 17.25
CA ARG A 46 6.91 -7.57 16.07
C ARG A 46 8.32 -8.16 16.25
N PRO A 47 8.54 -9.46 15.98
CA PRO A 47 9.85 -10.09 16.03
C PRO A 47 10.90 -9.34 15.22
N ALA A 48 12.14 -9.26 15.73
CA ALA A 48 13.23 -8.52 15.09
C ALA A 48 13.57 -9.06 13.68
N GLU A 49 13.40 -10.36 13.45
CA GLU A 49 13.61 -11.01 12.14
C GLU A 49 12.73 -10.43 11.01
N ILE A 50 11.62 -9.79 11.39
CA ILE A 50 10.74 -9.11 10.43
C ILE A 50 11.30 -7.73 10.04
N GLU A 51 12.18 -7.15 10.86
CA GLU A 51 12.67 -5.79 10.66
C GLU A 51 13.68 -5.69 9.53
N ASP A 52 14.62 -6.63 9.44
CA ASP A 52 15.69 -6.64 8.44
C ASP A 52 15.22 -6.95 7.02
N ARG A 53 13.96 -7.37 6.86
CA ARG A 53 13.36 -7.74 5.57
C ARG A 53 14.05 -8.90 4.85
N ALA A 54 14.80 -9.73 5.57
CA ALA A 54 15.48 -10.89 5.00
C ALA A 54 14.50 -12.03 4.71
N VAL A 55 13.51 -12.19 5.60
CA VAL A 55 12.53 -13.27 5.49
C VAL A 55 11.32 -12.80 4.69
N PRO A 56 10.92 -13.53 3.63
CA PRO A 56 9.71 -13.23 2.86
C PRO A 56 8.42 -13.62 3.59
N GLY A 57 7.28 -13.10 3.08
CA GLY A 57 5.98 -13.40 3.64
C GLY A 57 5.45 -12.35 4.61
N HIS A 58 6.17 -11.25 4.79
CA HIS A 58 5.77 -10.12 5.61
C HIS A 58 5.26 -8.96 4.76
N TRP A 59 4.00 -8.60 4.94
CA TRP A 59 3.29 -7.64 4.10
C TRP A 59 3.07 -6.31 4.80
N GLU A 60 3.11 -5.24 4.04
CA GLU A 60 2.63 -3.92 4.43
C GLU A 60 1.36 -3.61 3.64
N GLY A 61 0.31 -3.18 4.33
CA GLY A 61 -0.97 -2.88 3.69
C GLY A 61 -1.47 -1.45 3.96
N ASP A 62 -2.28 -0.93 3.05
CA ASP A 62 -2.90 0.39 3.13
C ASP A 62 -4.15 0.48 2.25
N LEU A 63 -5.00 1.49 2.49
CA LEU A 63 -6.10 1.83 1.61
C LEU A 63 -5.82 3.09 0.80
N LEU A 64 -5.87 2.97 -0.52
CA LEU A 64 -5.97 4.11 -1.43
C LEU A 64 -7.43 4.54 -1.51
N THR A 65 -7.72 5.76 -1.07
CA THR A 65 -9.04 6.36 -1.21
C THR A 65 -9.09 7.22 -2.47
N GLY A 66 -10.12 7.01 -3.29
CA GLY A 66 -10.48 7.79 -4.46
C GLY A 66 -11.62 8.77 -4.17
N ALA A 67 -12.23 9.30 -5.23
CA ALA A 67 -13.48 10.06 -5.13
C ALA A 67 -14.65 9.13 -4.78
N ASN A 68 -15.78 9.72 -4.35
CA ASN A 68 -17.02 9.01 -4.06
C ASN A 68 -16.87 7.82 -3.10
N ASP A 69 -15.99 7.97 -2.10
CA ASP A 69 -15.70 6.94 -1.07
C ASP A 69 -15.33 5.58 -1.67
N THR A 70 -14.59 5.60 -2.78
CA THR A 70 -14.11 4.38 -3.45
C THR A 70 -12.71 4.00 -2.96
N HIS A 71 -12.45 2.69 -2.81
CA HIS A 71 -11.22 2.22 -2.17
C HIS A 71 -10.57 1.07 -2.93
N ILE A 72 -9.24 1.05 -2.86
CA ILE A 72 -8.39 -0.05 -3.31
C ILE A 72 -7.41 -0.36 -2.19
N ALA A 73 -7.34 -1.60 -1.74
CA ALA A 73 -6.30 -2.02 -0.82
C ALA A 73 -5.02 -2.34 -1.59
N THR A 74 -3.89 -1.91 -1.04
CA THR A 74 -2.55 -2.22 -1.51
C THR A 74 -1.89 -3.14 -0.51
N LEU A 75 -1.30 -4.22 -0.98
CA LEU A 75 -0.49 -5.15 -0.20
C LEU A 75 0.89 -5.22 -0.85
N VAL A 76 1.93 -4.92 -0.09
CA VAL A 76 3.32 -4.94 -0.57
C VAL A 76 4.14 -5.87 0.29
N GLU A 77 4.73 -6.88 -0.31
CA GLU A 77 5.66 -7.78 0.36
C GLU A 77 6.98 -7.05 0.66
N ARG A 78 7.48 -7.17 1.89
CA ARG A 78 8.56 -6.31 2.40
C ARG A 78 9.94 -6.63 1.83
N ASN A 79 10.23 -7.90 1.58
CA ASN A 79 11.50 -8.37 1.01
C ASN A 79 11.55 -8.09 -0.50
N THR A 80 10.62 -8.67 -1.24
CA THR A 80 10.59 -8.69 -2.70
C THR A 80 9.99 -7.44 -3.34
N ARG A 81 9.28 -6.60 -2.56
CA ARG A 81 8.48 -5.46 -3.04
C ARG A 81 7.33 -5.87 -3.95
N PHE A 82 6.98 -7.14 -3.97
CA PHE A 82 5.85 -7.64 -4.75
C PHE A 82 4.55 -6.99 -4.28
N THR A 83 3.76 -6.54 -5.24
CA THR A 83 2.57 -5.73 -4.98
C THR A 83 1.33 -6.46 -5.45
N MET A 84 0.32 -6.52 -4.59
CA MET A 84 -1.04 -6.92 -4.93
C MET A 84 -2.00 -5.76 -4.70
N LEU A 85 -2.99 -5.64 -5.57
CA LEU A 85 -4.06 -4.65 -5.50
C LEU A 85 -5.39 -5.35 -5.36
N VAL A 86 -6.22 -4.89 -4.43
CA VAL A 86 -7.51 -5.51 -4.13
C VAL A 86 -8.61 -4.46 -4.21
N LYS A 87 -9.60 -4.69 -5.06
CA LYS A 87 -10.79 -3.82 -5.12
C LYS A 87 -11.58 -3.98 -3.82
N ILE A 88 -11.90 -2.87 -3.17
CA ILE A 88 -12.72 -2.81 -1.97
C ILE A 88 -14.06 -2.16 -2.32
N SER A 89 -15.15 -2.87 -2.10
CA SER A 89 -16.48 -2.37 -2.43
C SER A 89 -16.99 -1.36 -1.42
N ARG A 90 -16.64 -1.50 -0.13
CA ARG A 90 -16.98 -0.58 0.96
C ARG A 90 -15.88 -0.58 2.01
N LYS A 91 -15.67 0.56 2.67
CA LYS A 91 -14.65 0.74 3.72
C LYS A 91 -15.10 0.24 5.10
N ASP A 92 -16.06 -0.64 5.19
CA ASP A 92 -16.39 -1.31 6.46
C ASP A 92 -15.42 -2.45 6.75
N THR A 93 -15.21 -2.73 8.03
CA THR A 93 -14.19 -3.70 8.46
C THR A 93 -14.49 -5.13 7.96
N THR A 94 -15.75 -5.51 7.84
CA THR A 94 -16.13 -6.85 7.37
C THR A 94 -15.76 -7.03 5.90
N THR A 95 -16.07 -6.04 5.06
CA THR A 95 -15.75 -6.05 3.63
C THR A 95 -14.25 -6.04 3.39
N VAL A 96 -13.51 -5.17 4.09
CA VAL A 96 -12.05 -5.05 3.94
C VAL A 96 -11.37 -6.35 4.37
N VAL A 97 -11.67 -6.85 5.57
CA VAL A 97 -11.09 -8.08 6.11
C VAL A 97 -11.37 -9.29 5.20
N ALA A 98 -12.60 -9.45 4.72
CA ALA A 98 -12.96 -10.55 3.82
C ALA A 98 -12.21 -10.47 2.48
N ALA A 99 -12.10 -9.27 1.89
CA ALA A 99 -11.37 -9.09 0.63
C ALA A 99 -9.87 -9.37 0.77
N LEU A 100 -9.25 -8.88 1.85
CA LEU A 100 -7.84 -9.14 2.15
C LEU A 100 -7.59 -10.62 2.44
N ALA A 101 -8.43 -11.26 3.25
CA ALA A 101 -8.31 -12.69 3.56
C ALA A 101 -8.41 -13.55 2.30
N LYS A 102 -9.36 -13.26 1.41
CA LYS A 102 -9.49 -13.95 0.11
C LYS A 102 -8.23 -13.79 -0.75
N GLN A 103 -7.59 -12.64 -0.72
CA GLN A 103 -6.40 -12.39 -1.54
C GLN A 103 -5.15 -13.04 -0.95
N ILE A 104 -4.93 -12.92 0.36
CA ILE A 104 -3.82 -13.54 1.09
C ILE A 104 -3.94 -15.07 1.05
N GLY A 105 -5.14 -15.62 1.18
CA GLY A 105 -5.38 -17.07 1.12
C GLY A 105 -5.00 -17.74 -0.21
N LYS A 106 -4.78 -16.98 -1.28
CA LYS A 106 -4.27 -17.50 -2.57
C LYS A 106 -2.75 -17.69 -2.60
N LEU A 107 -2.05 -17.12 -1.63
CA LEU A 107 -0.59 -17.22 -1.55
C LEU A 107 -0.18 -18.58 -0.97
N PRO A 108 1.00 -19.09 -1.34
CA PRO A 108 1.65 -20.20 -0.64
C PRO A 108 1.81 -19.90 0.85
N GLU A 109 1.89 -20.92 1.69
CA GLU A 109 1.95 -20.77 3.16
C GLU A 109 3.19 -20.00 3.59
N GLU A 110 4.31 -20.19 2.93
CA GLU A 110 5.60 -19.53 3.16
C GLU A 110 5.52 -18.01 3.03
N LEU A 111 4.57 -17.52 2.24
CA LEU A 111 4.31 -16.10 2.02
C LEU A 111 3.16 -15.53 2.88
N ARG A 112 2.63 -16.29 3.85
CA ARG A 112 1.54 -15.89 4.74
C ARG A 112 1.99 -15.78 6.19
N ARG A 113 2.91 -14.84 6.51
CA ARG A 113 3.49 -14.70 7.85
C ARG A 113 2.88 -13.56 8.66
N SER A 114 2.97 -12.34 8.17
CA SER A 114 2.39 -11.19 8.89
C SER A 114 1.91 -10.09 7.95
N LEU A 115 0.99 -9.27 8.47
CA LEU A 115 0.50 -8.06 7.82
C LEU A 115 0.70 -6.87 8.75
N THR A 116 1.37 -5.82 8.29
CA THR A 116 1.48 -4.55 8.99
C THR A 116 0.46 -3.55 8.42
N TRP A 117 -0.37 -2.98 9.28
CA TRP A 117 -1.42 -2.03 8.91
C TRP A 117 -1.35 -0.76 9.77
N ASP A 118 -2.02 0.30 9.37
CA ASP A 118 -2.20 1.44 10.26
C ASP A 118 -3.35 1.19 11.25
N GLN A 119 -3.60 2.18 12.13
CA GLN A 119 -4.70 2.08 13.11
C GLN A 119 -6.05 2.50 12.50
N GLY A 120 -6.28 2.17 11.21
CA GLY A 120 -7.54 2.45 10.53
C GLY A 120 -8.68 1.57 11.03
N LYS A 121 -9.88 2.15 11.13
CA LYS A 121 -11.09 1.43 11.60
C LYS A 121 -11.48 0.24 10.71
N GLU A 122 -11.02 0.24 9.47
CA GLU A 122 -11.27 -0.85 8.52
C GLU A 122 -10.62 -2.17 8.93
N MET A 123 -9.67 -2.15 9.88
CA MET A 123 -9.04 -3.35 10.44
C MET A 123 -9.48 -3.68 11.87
N HIS A 124 -10.60 -3.13 12.35
CA HIS A 124 -11.16 -3.49 13.67
C HIS A 124 -11.43 -4.99 13.86
N ALA A 125 -11.81 -5.69 12.79
CA ALA A 125 -12.02 -7.14 12.82
C ALA A 125 -10.75 -7.94 12.45
N HIS A 126 -9.54 -7.41 12.73
CA HIS A 126 -8.26 -8.06 12.42
C HIS A 126 -8.14 -9.49 12.96
N LYS A 127 -8.76 -9.80 14.12
CA LYS A 127 -8.80 -11.17 14.65
C LYS A 127 -9.48 -12.16 13.69
N ARG A 128 -10.56 -11.73 13.01
CA ARG A 128 -11.21 -12.56 11.98
C ARG A 128 -10.29 -12.80 10.79
N PHE A 129 -9.51 -11.78 10.40
CA PHE A 129 -8.49 -11.94 9.38
C PHE A 129 -7.43 -12.96 9.80
N THR A 130 -6.88 -12.83 11.00
CA THR A 130 -5.88 -13.77 11.54
C THR A 130 -6.41 -15.20 11.59
N VAL A 131 -7.64 -15.41 12.08
CA VAL A 131 -8.28 -16.73 12.12
C VAL A 131 -8.46 -17.32 10.72
N ALA A 132 -8.86 -16.49 9.74
CA ALA A 132 -9.12 -16.94 8.37
C ALA A 132 -7.85 -17.21 7.55
N THR A 133 -6.72 -16.60 7.89
CA THR A 133 -5.50 -16.62 7.06
C THR A 133 -4.28 -17.21 7.75
N ASN A 134 -4.33 -17.38 9.07
CA ASN A 134 -3.19 -17.67 9.95
C ASN A 134 -2.07 -16.60 9.87
N VAL A 135 -2.43 -15.35 9.52
CA VAL A 135 -1.49 -14.22 9.36
C VAL A 135 -1.66 -13.27 10.53
N GLN A 136 -0.57 -13.02 11.28
CA GLN A 136 -0.58 -12.08 12.39
C GLN A 136 -0.64 -10.63 11.86
N VAL A 137 -1.53 -9.81 12.45
CA VAL A 137 -1.63 -8.39 12.14
C VAL A 137 -0.89 -7.56 13.18
N TYR A 138 0.00 -6.69 12.72
CA TYR A 138 0.70 -5.69 13.54
C TYR A 138 0.25 -4.28 13.15
N PHE A 139 0.03 -3.44 14.14
CA PHE A 139 -0.42 -2.07 13.91
C PHE A 139 0.69 -1.06 14.14
N CYS A 140 0.86 -0.16 13.16
CA CYS A 140 1.84 0.93 13.25
C CYS A 140 1.52 1.89 14.38
N ASP A 141 2.55 2.53 14.92
CA ASP A 141 2.35 3.65 15.83
C ASP A 141 1.59 4.80 15.13
N PRO A 142 0.78 5.56 15.86
CA PRO A 142 0.10 6.72 15.31
C PRO A 142 1.10 7.70 14.67
N ARG A 143 0.76 8.22 13.49
CA ARG A 143 1.58 9.20 12.75
C ARG A 143 2.98 8.73 12.37
N SER A 144 3.19 7.41 12.25
CA SER A 144 4.48 6.80 11.91
C SER A 144 4.47 6.14 10.52
N PRO A 145 4.29 6.92 9.42
CA PRO A 145 4.19 6.36 8.08
C PRO A 145 5.44 5.61 7.63
N TRP A 146 6.64 5.99 8.15
CA TRP A 146 7.90 5.31 7.82
C TRP A 146 7.91 3.82 8.21
N GLN A 147 7.08 3.40 9.15
CA GLN A 147 6.92 1.99 9.53
C GLN A 147 6.31 1.13 8.42
N ARG A 148 5.71 1.76 7.40
CA ARG A 148 5.20 1.13 6.17
C ARG A 148 5.84 1.74 4.91
N GLY A 149 7.14 1.98 4.94
CA GLY A 149 7.86 2.67 3.88
C GLY A 149 7.79 1.99 2.51
N SER A 150 7.69 0.65 2.47
CA SER A 150 7.52 -0.09 1.21
C SER A 150 6.18 0.20 0.57
N ASN A 151 5.12 0.23 1.36
CA ASN A 151 3.78 0.52 0.90
C ASN A 151 3.63 2.00 0.49
N GLU A 152 4.15 2.95 1.29
CA GLU A 152 4.13 4.37 0.94
C GLU A 152 4.82 4.66 -0.40
N ASN A 153 5.99 4.07 -0.64
CA ASN A 153 6.70 4.20 -1.91
C ASN A 153 5.88 3.62 -3.07
N THR A 154 5.30 2.44 -2.89
CA THR A 154 4.46 1.78 -3.89
C THR A 154 3.19 2.61 -4.17
N ASN A 155 2.54 3.15 -3.15
CA ASN A 155 1.40 4.05 -3.31
C ASN A 155 1.77 5.30 -4.11
N GLY A 156 2.99 5.83 -3.93
CA GLY A 156 3.52 6.92 -4.75
C GLY A 156 3.62 6.55 -6.26
N LEU A 157 4.05 5.32 -6.57
CA LEU A 157 4.11 4.81 -7.94
C LEU A 157 2.72 4.55 -8.53
N LEU A 158 1.81 4.01 -7.72
CA LEU A 158 0.43 3.74 -8.12
C LEU A 158 -0.33 5.00 -8.53
N ARG A 159 0.05 6.18 -8.01
CA ARG A 159 -0.57 7.46 -8.41
C ARG A 159 -0.36 7.83 -9.88
N GLN A 160 0.52 7.16 -10.59
CA GLN A 160 0.67 7.28 -12.05
C GLN A 160 -0.51 6.61 -12.79
N TYR A 161 -1.12 5.58 -12.20
CA TYR A 161 -2.25 4.81 -12.75
C TYR A 161 -3.58 5.19 -12.10
N LEU A 162 -3.52 5.53 -10.81
CA LEU A 162 -4.65 5.80 -9.93
C LEU A 162 -4.47 7.20 -9.31
N PRO A 163 -4.74 8.29 -10.06
CA PRO A 163 -4.54 9.65 -9.58
C PRO A 163 -5.36 9.95 -8.33
N ARG A 164 -4.93 10.93 -7.54
CA ARG A 164 -5.72 11.40 -6.39
C ARG A 164 -7.03 12.02 -6.90
N GLY A 165 -8.13 11.71 -6.21
CA GLY A 165 -9.45 12.21 -6.60
C GLY A 165 -10.10 11.47 -7.78
N ALA A 166 -9.44 10.45 -8.36
CA ALA A 166 -10.08 9.59 -9.35
C ALA A 166 -11.14 8.71 -8.68
N ASP A 167 -12.21 8.46 -9.39
CA ASP A 167 -13.25 7.50 -8.98
C ASP A 167 -12.83 6.07 -9.36
N PHE A 168 -12.75 5.20 -8.37
CA PHE A 168 -12.36 3.79 -8.56
C PHE A 168 -13.56 2.85 -8.75
N SER A 169 -14.81 3.36 -8.75
CA SER A 169 -16.01 2.54 -8.86
C SER A 169 -16.03 1.65 -10.11
N ARG A 170 -15.61 2.21 -11.25
CA ARG A 170 -15.57 1.52 -12.54
C ARG A 170 -14.32 0.68 -12.77
N ILE A 171 -13.35 0.73 -11.87
CA ILE A 171 -12.11 -0.04 -12.00
C ILE A 171 -12.41 -1.50 -11.67
N SER A 172 -12.10 -2.41 -12.60
CA SER A 172 -12.25 -3.85 -12.37
C SER A 172 -11.05 -4.44 -11.62
N GLN A 173 -11.23 -5.60 -10.98
CA GLN A 173 -10.11 -6.33 -10.37
C GLN A 173 -9.07 -6.75 -11.43
N SER A 174 -9.50 -7.12 -12.64
CA SER A 174 -8.59 -7.48 -13.73
C SER A 174 -7.69 -6.30 -14.15
N TYR A 175 -8.23 -5.09 -14.19
CA TYR A 175 -7.43 -3.89 -14.45
C TYR A 175 -6.42 -3.62 -13.33
N LEU A 176 -6.81 -3.80 -12.06
CA LEU A 176 -5.89 -3.70 -10.92
C LEU A 176 -4.77 -4.74 -11.00
N ASN A 177 -5.09 -5.96 -11.39
CA ASN A 177 -4.11 -7.02 -11.59
C ASN A 177 -3.10 -6.66 -12.70
N ALA A 178 -3.56 -6.05 -13.80
CA ALA A 178 -2.69 -5.58 -14.87
C ALA A 178 -1.74 -4.45 -14.40
N ILE A 179 -2.23 -3.52 -13.58
CA ILE A 179 -1.38 -2.49 -12.96
C ILE A 179 -0.34 -3.14 -12.03
N ALA A 180 -0.76 -4.04 -11.16
CA ALA A 180 0.14 -4.75 -10.25
C ALA A 180 1.22 -5.52 -11.02
N MET A 181 0.86 -6.21 -12.09
CA MET A 181 1.80 -6.91 -12.96
C MET A 181 2.85 -5.96 -13.54
N ARG A 182 2.44 -4.81 -14.09
CA ARG A 182 3.38 -3.79 -14.62
C ARG A 182 4.35 -3.29 -13.54
N LEU A 183 3.89 -3.09 -12.31
CA LEU A 183 4.75 -2.67 -11.20
C LEU A 183 5.69 -3.78 -10.75
N ASN A 184 5.24 -5.03 -10.78
CA ASN A 184 6.02 -6.21 -10.38
C ASN A 184 7.07 -6.62 -11.43
N GLN A 185 6.88 -6.25 -12.69
CA GLN A 185 7.85 -6.43 -13.78
C GLN A 185 8.84 -5.25 -13.93
N ARG A 186 8.70 -4.20 -13.13
CA ARG A 186 9.56 -3.03 -13.21
C ARG A 186 10.80 -3.21 -12.32
N PRO A 187 12.03 -3.16 -12.86
CA PRO A 187 13.26 -3.25 -12.07
C PRO A 187 13.31 -2.20 -10.96
N ARG A 188 13.82 -2.58 -9.79
CA ARG A 188 13.93 -1.72 -8.62
C ARG A 188 15.40 -1.55 -8.20
N LYS A 189 15.84 -0.30 -8.06
CA LYS A 189 17.19 -0.01 -7.55
C LYS A 189 17.45 -0.68 -6.19
N THR A 190 16.43 -0.71 -5.32
CA THR A 190 16.51 -1.34 -3.99
C THR A 190 16.59 -2.87 -4.02
N LEU A 191 16.36 -3.48 -5.17
CA LEU A 191 16.49 -4.93 -5.41
C LEU A 191 17.70 -5.25 -6.32
N GLY A 192 18.68 -4.35 -6.41
CA GLY A 192 19.81 -4.55 -7.33
C GLY A 192 19.41 -4.56 -8.80
N PHE A 193 18.36 -3.82 -9.16
CA PHE A 193 17.74 -3.78 -10.49
C PHE A 193 16.98 -5.03 -10.90
N GLU A 194 16.80 -6.00 -10.02
CA GLU A 194 15.88 -7.10 -10.25
C GLU A 194 14.41 -6.63 -10.15
N THR A 195 13.49 -7.43 -10.73
CA THR A 195 12.06 -7.13 -10.61
C THR A 195 11.47 -7.76 -9.35
N PRO A 196 10.40 -7.16 -8.77
CA PRO A 196 9.65 -7.79 -7.69
C PRO A 196 9.14 -9.20 -8.02
N ALA A 197 8.77 -9.46 -9.29
CA ALA A 197 8.30 -10.77 -9.72
C ALA A 197 9.42 -11.82 -9.67
N ASP A 198 10.61 -11.50 -10.20
CA ASP A 198 11.77 -12.41 -10.19
C ASP A 198 12.20 -12.72 -8.75
N LYS A 199 12.25 -11.69 -7.90
CA LYS A 199 12.55 -11.84 -6.46
C LYS A 199 11.56 -12.75 -5.75
N LEU A 200 10.25 -12.59 -6.01
CA LEU A 200 9.24 -13.45 -5.40
C LEU A 200 9.38 -14.89 -5.88
N GLN A 201 9.64 -15.09 -7.16
CA GLN A 201 9.84 -16.44 -7.72
C GLN A 201 11.07 -17.11 -7.13
N ALA A 202 12.19 -16.39 -6.97
CA ALA A 202 13.42 -16.93 -6.36
C ALA A 202 13.25 -17.35 -4.89
N VAL A 203 12.26 -16.81 -4.20
CA VAL A 203 11.96 -17.15 -2.80
C VAL A 203 11.10 -18.42 -2.69
N LEU A 204 10.36 -18.77 -3.75
CA LEU A 204 9.47 -19.94 -3.78
C LEU A 204 10.16 -21.22 -4.29
N HIS A 205 11.42 -21.13 -4.68
CA HIS A 205 12.27 -22.23 -5.15
C HIS A 205 13.52 -22.36 -4.25
#